data_6794f20565b3f05e1a37033cec20e38c
#
_entry.id   6794f20565b3f05e1a37033cec20e38c
#
_cell.length_a   1.000
_cell.length_b   1.000
_cell.length_c   1.000
_cell.angle_alpha   90.00
_cell.angle_beta   90.00
_cell.angle_gamma   90.00
#
_symmetry.space_group_name_H-M   'P 1'
#
loop_
_entity.id
_entity.type
_entity.pdbx_description
1 polymer ?
#
loop_
_entity_poly.entity_id
_entity_poly.type
_entity_poly.pdbx_seq_one_letter_code
_entity_poly.pdbx_strand_id
1 'polypeptide(L)'
;MEVKIEDSWKEKLQPEFEKDYFKNLVDFVKNEYLTKTIYPPGKFLFNAFDQCPFDQVKVVILGQDPYHEPGQAHGLCFSVNDGIPFPPSLINIFKEIETDLGIAIPKTGNLLRWAQQGVLLLNATLTVRAHSAGSHQNKGWETFTDAVIHRIAEEKEHVVFILWGAYAQRKGDFINQNKHLVLKSPHPSPLSAHRGFFGNKHFSKANSYLIQSGQTPINW
;
A
#
# COMPACT_ATOMS: atom_id res chain seq x y z
N MET A 1 21.11 -5.76 13.65
CA MET A 1 20.67 -4.39 13.23
C MET A 1 19.25 -4.19 13.72
N GLU A 2 18.96 -3.07 14.36
CA GLU A 2 17.61 -2.79 14.84
C GLU A 2 16.80 -2.10 13.73
N VAL A 3 15.71 -2.74 13.28
CA VAL A 3 14.73 -2.16 12.34
C VAL A 3 13.69 -1.41 13.16
N LYS A 4 13.53 -0.13 12.88
CA LYS A 4 12.50 0.72 13.53
C LYS A 4 11.22 0.63 12.72
N ILE A 5 10.33 -0.26 13.12
CA ILE A 5 9.00 -0.50 12.58
C ILE A 5 8.06 -0.75 13.77
N GLU A 6 6.76 -0.54 13.59
CA GLU A 6 5.77 -0.77 14.63
C GLU A 6 5.88 -2.20 15.22
N ASP A 7 5.68 -2.34 16.55
CA ASP A 7 6.07 -3.53 17.31
C ASP A 7 5.37 -4.82 16.86
N SER A 8 4.08 -4.78 16.52
CA SER A 8 3.36 -5.98 16.05
C SER A 8 3.90 -6.48 14.70
N TRP A 9 4.29 -5.57 13.81
CA TRP A 9 4.97 -5.90 12.56
C TRP A 9 6.39 -6.40 12.79
N LYS A 10 7.11 -5.80 13.75
CA LYS A 10 8.46 -6.24 14.11
C LYS A 10 8.47 -7.70 14.54
N GLU A 11 7.51 -8.09 15.39
CA GLU A 11 7.34 -9.49 15.82
C GLU A 11 7.10 -10.43 14.63
N LYS A 12 6.18 -10.07 13.74
CA LYS A 12 5.81 -10.91 12.58
C LYS A 12 6.90 -11.03 11.53
N LEU A 13 7.72 -10.00 11.37
CA LEU A 13 8.71 -9.91 10.31
C LEU A 13 10.16 -10.15 10.79
N GLN A 14 10.37 -10.45 12.08
CA GLN A 14 11.69 -10.71 12.64
C GLN A 14 12.52 -11.71 11.81
N PRO A 15 11.97 -12.85 11.33
CA PRO A 15 12.72 -13.78 10.50
C PRO A 15 13.20 -13.19 9.17
N GLU A 16 12.50 -12.20 8.61
CA GLU A 16 12.90 -11.53 7.37
C GLU A 16 14.12 -10.63 7.58
N PHE A 17 14.19 -9.94 8.72
CA PHE A 17 15.30 -9.03 9.04
C PHE A 17 16.65 -9.73 9.19
N GLU A 18 16.65 -11.03 9.41
CA GLU A 18 17.86 -11.86 9.57
C GLU A 18 18.38 -12.43 8.25
N LYS A 19 17.56 -12.39 7.19
CA LYS A 19 17.92 -12.92 5.87
C LYS A 19 18.94 -12.03 5.14
N ASP A 20 19.80 -12.65 4.34
CA ASP A 20 20.86 -11.93 3.64
C ASP A 20 20.31 -10.90 2.62
N TYR A 21 19.20 -11.21 1.95
CA TYR A 21 18.59 -10.24 1.04
C TYR A 21 18.20 -8.95 1.75
N PHE A 22 17.68 -9.05 2.99
CA PHE A 22 17.27 -7.89 3.77
C PHE A 22 18.47 -7.07 4.25
N LYS A 23 19.55 -7.73 4.66
CA LYS A 23 20.81 -7.05 5.03
C LYS A 23 21.38 -6.28 3.84
N ASN A 24 21.44 -6.93 2.66
CA ASN A 24 21.87 -6.30 1.42
C ASN A 24 20.96 -5.11 1.02
N LEU A 25 19.64 -5.27 1.17
CA LEU A 25 18.67 -4.20 0.94
C LEU A 25 18.93 -3.00 1.85
N VAL A 26 19.18 -3.24 3.14
CA VAL A 26 19.46 -2.16 4.11
C VAL A 26 20.72 -1.40 3.75
N ASP A 27 21.79 -2.11 3.39
CA ASP A 27 23.05 -1.48 3.00
C ASP A 27 22.87 -0.64 1.72
N PHE A 28 22.14 -1.17 0.75
CA PHE A 28 21.75 -0.44 -0.45
C PHE A 28 20.96 0.84 -0.11
N VAL A 29 19.88 0.72 0.67
CA VAL A 29 18.99 1.84 1.01
C VAL A 29 19.72 2.91 1.81
N LYS A 30 20.56 2.53 2.77
CA LYS A 30 21.40 3.48 3.53
C LYS A 30 22.34 4.26 2.61
N ASN A 31 23.02 3.57 1.69
CA ASN A 31 23.90 4.23 0.74
C ASN A 31 23.13 5.19 -0.18
N GLU A 32 21.95 4.80 -0.63
CA GLU A 32 21.08 5.66 -1.44
C GLU A 32 20.67 6.94 -0.70
N TYR A 33 20.24 6.86 0.55
CA TYR A 33 19.91 8.04 1.37
C TYR A 33 21.13 8.93 1.66
N LEU A 34 22.33 8.38 1.72
CA LEU A 34 23.56 9.15 1.95
C LEU A 34 24.03 9.90 0.68
N THR A 35 23.75 9.36 -0.49
CA THR A 35 24.36 9.83 -1.74
C THR A 35 23.36 10.44 -2.75
N LYS A 36 22.06 10.24 -2.53
CA LYS A 36 20.99 10.65 -3.45
C LYS A 36 19.82 11.26 -2.70
N THR A 37 18.94 11.93 -3.42
CA THR A 37 17.63 12.33 -2.93
C THR A 37 16.66 11.16 -3.09
N ILE A 38 16.16 10.64 -1.98
CA ILE A 38 15.29 9.46 -1.91
C ILE A 38 13.93 9.83 -1.32
N TYR A 39 12.87 9.24 -1.88
CA TYR A 39 11.51 9.34 -1.37
C TYR A 39 10.96 7.97 -0.96
N PRO A 40 10.08 7.94 0.07
CA PRO A 40 9.76 9.03 0.99
C PRO A 40 10.98 9.41 1.85
N PRO A 41 10.97 10.56 2.56
CA PRO A 41 11.96 10.84 3.60
C PRO A 41 12.07 9.69 4.61
N GLY A 42 13.29 9.40 5.11
CA GLY A 42 13.57 8.20 5.91
C GLY A 42 12.65 7.99 7.11
N LYS A 43 12.15 9.07 7.74
CA LYS A 43 11.17 9.01 8.84
C LYS A 43 9.82 8.40 8.44
N PHE A 44 9.51 8.34 7.14
CA PHE A 44 8.27 7.78 6.60
C PHE A 44 8.46 6.44 5.89
N LEU A 45 9.66 5.86 5.96
CA LEU A 45 9.99 4.61 5.27
C LEU A 45 8.99 3.49 5.58
N PHE A 46 8.65 3.31 6.86
CA PHE A 46 7.72 2.28 7.32
C PHE A 46 6.35 2.85 7.73
N ASN A 47 5.97 4.03 7.23
CA ASN A 47 4.75 4.72 7.66
C ASN A 47 3.48 3.87 7.44
N ALA A 48 3.40 3.06 6.39
CA ALA A 48 2.26 2.17 6.17
C ALA A 48 2.06 1.17 7.33
N PHE A 49 3.15 0.70 7.91
CA PHE A 49 3.17 -0.21 9.05
C PHE A 49 2.90 0.52 10.36
N ASP A 50 3.52 1.69 10.54
CA ASP A 50 3.39 2.50 11.76
C ASP A 50 1.96 3.01 11.95
N GLN A 51 1.25 3.30 10.86
CA GLN A 51 -0.14 3.79 10.90
C GLN A 51 -1.20 2.68 10.86
N CYS A 52 -0.82 1.46 10.53
CA CYS A 52 -1.71 0.30 10.46
C CYS A 52 -1.03 -0.93 11.09
N PRO A 53 -1.07 -1.09 12.43
CA PRO A 53 -0.54 -2.25 13.13
C PRO A 53 -1.09 -3.57 12.55
N PHE A 54 -0.31 -4.65 12.64
CA PHE A 54 -0.68 -5.96 12.06
C PHE A 54 -2.07 -6.42 12.47
N ASP A 55 -2.38 -6.31 13.76
CA ASP A 55 -3.67 -6.77 14.31
C ASP A 55 -4.86 -5.94 13.80
N GLN A 56 -4.63 -4.70 13.41
CA GLN A 56 -5.66 -3.80 12.90
C GLN A 56 -5.91 -3.92 11.40
N VAL A 57 -5.08 -4.64 10.65
CA VAL A 57 -5.23 -4.78 9.19
C VAL A 57 -6.58 -5.44 8.86
N LYS A 58 -7.42 -4.72 8.12
CA LYS A 58 -8.71 -5.15 7.56
C LYS A 58 -8.71 -5.14 6.04
N VAL A 59 -8.02 -4.19 5.45
CA VAL A 59 -7.91 -4.01 4.00
C VAL A 59 -6.45 -3.82 3.63
N VAL A 60 -6.02 -4.43 2.53
CA VAL A 60 -4.70 -4.22 1.93
C VAL A 60 -4.88 -3.64 0.53
N ILE A 61 -4.28 -2.49 0.27
CA ILE A 61 -4.19 -1.90 -1.07
C ILE A 61 -2.72 -1.92 -1.48
N LEU A 62 -2.42 -2.52 -2.64
CA LEU A 62 -1.05 -2.63 -3.15
C LEU A 62 -0.78 -1.58 -4.23
N GLY A 63 0.19 -0.73 -3.98
CA GLY A 63 0.83 0.13 -4.97
C GLY A 63 2.12 -0.50 -5.51
N GLN A 64 2.77 0.17 -6.46
CA GLN A 64 4.03 -0.30 -7.05
C GLN A 64 5.23 0.33 -6.35
N ASP A 65 5.51 1.58 -6.59
CA ASP A 65 6.59 2.35 -5.98
C ASP A 65 6.09 3.73 -5.51
N PRO A 66 6.82 4.41 -4.61
CA PRO A 66 6.43 5.72 -4.14
C PRO A 66 6.42 6.75 -5.28
N TYR A 67 5.66 7.83 -5.13
CA TYR A 67 5.81 9.00 -5.97
C TYR A 67 7.24 9.55 -5.86
N HIS A 68 7.80 9.98 -7.00
CA HIS A 68 9.20 10.38 -7.09
C HIS A 68 9.43 11.90 -7.23
N GLU A 69 8.36 12.70 -7.12
CA GLU A 69 8.46 14.15 -7.11
C GLU A 69 8.50 14.72 -5.69
N PRO A 70 9.12 15.91 -5.50
CA PRO A 70 9.26 16.52 -4.18
C PRO A 70 7.93 16.70 -3.44
N GLY A 71 7.92 16.35 -2.16
CA GLY A 71 6.78 16.58 -1.26
C GLY A 71 5.61 15.62 -1.41
N GLN A 72 5.59 14.72 -2.41
CA GLN A 72 4.47 13.81 -2.64
C GLN A 72 4.44 12.64 -1.65
N ALA A 73 5.46 11.78 -1.69
CA ALA A 73 5.47 10.52 -0.96
C ALA A 73 5.70 10.70 0.55
N HIS A 74 4.90 10.00 1.34
CA HIS A 74 5.04 9.91 2.79
C HIS A 74 4.85 8.49 3.33
N GLY A 75 5.14 7.47 2.51
CA GLY A 75 5.17 6.07 2.91
C GLY A 75 3.82 5.34 2.86
N LEU A 76 2.78 5.95 2.31
CA LEU A 76 1.47 5.34 2.05
C LEU A 76 1.20 5.31 0.55
N CYS A 77 0.89 4.14 -0.03
CA CYS A 77 0.65 4.04 -1.46
C CYS A 77 -0.54 4.91 -1.91
N PHE A 78 -0.45 5.49 -3.10
CA PHE A 78 -1.40 6.45 -3.70
C PHE A 78 -1.59 7.77 -2.95
N SER A 79 -1.13 7.90 -1.71
CA SER A 79 -1.29 9.05 -0.85
C SER A 79 -0.26 10.13 -1.12
N VAL A 80 -0.64 11.39 -0.99
CA VAL A 80 0.27 12.54 -1.01
C VAL A 80 0.11 13.38 0.26
N ASN A 81 1.17 14.14 0.61
CA ASN A 81 1.09 15.09 1.72
C ASN A 81 0.02 16.17 1.49
N ASP A 82 -0.47 16.76 2.58
CA ASP A 82 -1.39 17.88 2.54
C ASP A 82 -0.82 19.03 1.71
N GLY A 83 -1.69 19.69 0.93
CA GLY A 83 -1.31 20.81 0.07
C GLY A 83 -0.69 20.41 -1.27
N ILE A 84 -0.44 19.13 -1.51
CA ILE A 84 0.06 18.62 -2.79
C ILE A 84 -1.11 18.35 -3.74
N PRO A 85 -1.02 18.76 -5.02
CA PRO A 85 -2.02 18.41 -6.04
C PRO A 85 -2.20 16.89 -6.16
N PHE A 86 -3.43 16.44 -6.38
CA PHE A 86 -3.71 15.03 -6.50
C PHE A 86 -3.07 14.43 -7.76
N PRO A 87 -2.25 13.38 -7.63
CA PRO A 87 -1.76 12.63 -8.79
C PRO A 87 -2.93 12.02 -9.58
N PRO A 88 -2.77 11.78 -10.88
CA PRO A 88 -3.85 11.31 -11.75
C PRO A 88 -4.55 10.02 -11.27
N SER A 89 -3.79 9.06 -10.75
CA SER A 89 -4.38 7.83 -10.21
C SER A 89 -5.25 8.11 -8.98
N LEU A 90 -4.83 9.01 -8.09
CA LEU A 90 -5.59 9.37 -6.90
C LEU A 90 -6.89 10.13 -7.25
N ILE A 91 -6.84 11.00 -8.27
CA ILE A 91 -8.06 11.63 -8.81
C ILE A 91 -9.07 10.58 -9.24
N ASN A 92 -8.62 9.54 -9.95
CA ASN A 92 -9.49 8.47 -10.43
C ASN A 92 -10.02 7.59 -9.28
N ILE A 93 -9.22 7.35 -8.25
CA ILE A 93 -9.65 6.67 -7.02
C ILE A 93 -10.81 7.46 -6.37
N PHE A 94 -10.65 8.76 -6.18
CA PHE A 94 -11.70 9.58 -5.57
C PHE A 94 -12.96 9.69 -6.44
N LYS A 95 -12.83 9.74 -7.77
CA LYS A 95 -13.99 9.70 -8.68
C LYS A 95 -14.77 8.37 -8.55
N GLU A 96 -14.06 7.26 -8.41
CA GLU A 96 -14.71 5.97 -8.20
C GLU A 96 -15.42 5.91 -6.84
N ILE A 97 -14.80 6.44 -5.77
CA ILE A 97 -15.43 6.55 -4.43
C ILE A 97 -16.71 7.40 -4.51
N GLU A 98 -16.65 8.54 -5.17
CA GLU A 98 -17.82 9.42 -5.34
C GLU A 98 -18.95 8.70 -6.08
N THR A 99 -18.64 7.98 -7.16
CA THR A 99 -19.61 7.21 -7.94
C THR A 99 -20.16 6.01 -7.19
N ASP A 100 -19.32 5.28 -6.46
CA ASP A 100 -19.67 4.04 -5.74
C ASP A 100 -20.45 4.31 -4.44
N LEU A 101 -20.05 5.33 -3.69
CA LEU A 101 -20.55 5.59 -2.34
C LEU A 101 -21.30 6.92 -2.18
N GLY A 102 -21.30 7.79 -3.19
CA GLY A 102 -21.89 9.13 -3.09
C GLY A 102 -21.11 10.08 -2.16
N ILE A 103 -19.85 9.77 -1.84
CA ILE A 103 -19.00 10.57 -0.96
C ILE A 103 -18.28 11.61 -1.81
N ALA A 104 -18.41 12.90 -1.45
CA ALA A 104 -17.73 13.97 -2.16
C ALA A 104 -16.20 13.84 -2.13
N ILE A 105 -15.55 14.24 -3.22
CA ILE A 105 -14.09 14.25 -3.32
C ILE A 105 -13.50 15.10 -2.18
N PRO A 106 -12.56 14.55 -1.38
CA PRO A 106 -11.98 15.28 -0.25
C PRO A 106 -11.08 16.43 -0.71
N LYS A 107 -10.82 17.38 0.20
CA LYS A 107 -9.92 18.51 -0.07
C LYS A 107 -8.43 18.15 0.03
N THR A 108 -8.10 16.99 0.62
CA THR A 108 -6.73 16.52 0.79
C THR A 108 -6.53 15.15 0.15
N GLY A 109 -5.35 14.93 -0.45
CA GLY A 109 -4.91 13.64 -0.96
C GLY A 109 -4.19 12.77 0.08
N ASN A 110 -4.17 13.20 1.33
CA ASN A 110 -3.57 12.45 2.43
C ASN A 110 -4.52 11.33 2.91
N LEU A 111 -4.13 10.09 2.68
CA LEU A 111 -4.91 8.89 3.02
C LEU A 111 -4.62 8.33 4.42
N LEU A 112 -3.94 9.09 5.27
CA LEU A 112 -3.62 8.68 6.64
C LEU A 112 -4.88 8.21 7.40
N ARG A 113 -6.02 8.90 7.18
CA ARG A 113 -7.31 8.52 7.77
C ARG A 113 -7.77 7.11 7.39
N TRP A 114 -7.39 6.59 6.22
CA TRP A 114 -7.68 5.21 5.84
C TRP A 114 -6.76 4.24 6.59
N ALA A 115 -5.45 4.53 6.63
CA ALA A 115 -4.48 3.70 7.32
C ALA A 115 -4.85 3.51 8.79
N GLN A 116 -5.24 4.58 9.49
CA GLN A 116 -5.66 4.54 10.89
C GLN A 116 -6.96 3.77 11.15
N GLN A 117 -7.70 3.41 10.12
CA GLN A 117 -8.89 2.55 10.20
C GLN A 117 -8.60 1.07 9.90
N GLY A 118 -7.35 0.72 9.60
CA GLY A 118 -6.95 -0.64 9.28
C GLY A 118 -6.76 -0.91 7.78
N VAL A 119 -6.52 0.13 6.97
CA VAL A 119 -6.14 -0.02 5.57
C VAL A 119 -4.63 0.03 5.45
N LEU A 120 -3.98 -1.11 5.17
CA LEU A 120 -2.56 -1.15 4.86
C LEU A 120 -2.32 -0.65 3.44
N LEU A 121 -1.81 0.56 3.32
CA LEU A 121 -1.48 1.23 2.06
C LEU A 121 -0.03 0.93 1.68
N LEU A 122 0.23 -0.25 1.12
CA LEU A 122 1.56 -0.80 0.91
C LEU A 122 2.03 -0.66 -0.53
N ASN A 123 3.17 -0.03 -0.76
CA ASN A 123 3.90 -0.15 -2.03
C ASN A 123 4.74 -1.43 -2.07
N ALA A 124 4.90 -2.02 -3.24
CA ALA A 124 5.78 -3.17 -3.43
C ALA A 124 7.26 -2.83 -3.20
N THR A 125 7.67 -1.62 -3.62
CA THR A 125 8.98 -1.01 -3.35
C THR A 125 8.77 0.17 -2.41
N LEU A 126 9.49 0.22 -1.28
CA LEU A 126 9.23 1.26 -0.27
C LEU A 126 10.02 2.56 -0.49
N THR A 127 10.99 2.56 -1.40
CA THR A 127 11.83 3.72 -1.70
C THR A 127 12.00 3.92 -3.20
N VAL A 128 12.30 5.16 -3.60
CA VAL A 128 12.57 5.55 -4.99
C VAL A 128 13.52 6.74 -5.02
N ARG A 129 14.38 6.85 -6.04
CA ARG A 129 15.17 8.08 -6.29
C ARG A 129 14.27 9.18 -6.83
N ALA A 130 14.56 10.41 -6.46
CA ALA A 130 13.92 11.60 -7.03
C ALA A 130 13.97 11.53 -8.58
N HIS A 131 12.83 11.84 -9.20
CA HIS A 131 12.64 11.89 -10.66
C HIS A 131 12.93 10.57 -11.41
N SER A 132 12.99 9.43 -10.71
CA SER A 132 13.42 8.15 -11.30
C SER A 132 12.52 7.00 -10.89
N ALA A 133 11.31 6.95 -11.48
CA ALA A 133 10.35 5.86 -11.23
C ALA A 133 11.02 4.48 -11.41
N GLY A 134 10.70 3.54 -10.51
CA GLY A 134 11.21 2.17 -10.56
C GLY A 134 12.71 2.00 -10.24
N SER A 135 13.40 3.06 -9.83
CA SER A 135 14.87 3.03 -9.60
C SER A 135 15.34 2.07 -8.52
N HIS A 136 14.46 1.68 -7.59
CA HIS A 136 14.77 0.72 -6.52
C HIS A 136 14.13 -0.66 -6.72
N GLN A 137 13.57 -0.93 -7.90
CA GLN A 137 13.06 -2.26 -8.25
C GLN A 137 14.18 -3.31 -8.26
N ASN A 138 13.84 -4.55 -7.90
CA ASN A 138 14.77 -5.69 -7.83
C ASN A 138 15.97 -5.47 -6.88
N LYS A 139 15.78 -4.67 -5.82
CA LYS A 139 16.80 -4.45 -4.77
C LYS A 139 16.49 -5.19 -3.46
N GLY A 140 15.37 -5.91 -3.40
CA GLY A 140 14.95 -6.70 -2.25
C GLY A 140 13.65 -6.23 -1.59
N TRP A 141 13.14 -5.03 -1.92
CA TRP A 141 11.86 -4.55 -1.40
C TRP A 141 10.71 -5.48 -1.75
N GLU A 142 10.66 -5.96 -2.99
CA GLU A 142 9.59 -6.84 -3.46
C GLU A 142 9.55 -8.15 -2.64
N THR A 143 10.72 -8.72 -2.34
CA THR A 143 10.81 -9.92 -1.49
C THR A 143 10.30 -9.65 -0.08
N PHE A 144 10.65 -8.49 0.50
CA PHE A 144 10.18 -8.09 1.81
C PHE A 144 8.66 -7.88 1.83
N THR A 145 8.12 -7.15 0.87
CA THR A 145 6.67 -6.87 0.80
C THR A 145 5.87 -8.11 0.42
N ASP A 146 6.43 -9.05 -0.33
CA ASP A 146 5.82 -10.38 -0.53
C ASP A 146 5.69 -11.12 0.80
N ALA A 147 6.73 -11.12 1.63
CA ALA A 147 6.67 -11.72 2.97
C ALA A 147 5.60 -11.06 3.85
N VAL A 148 5.44 -9.74 3.77
CA VAL A 148 4.37 -9.02 4.48
C VAL A 148 2.99 -9.52 4.07
N ILE A 149 2.74 -9.63 2.75
CA ILE A 149 1.43 -10.08 2.22
C ILE A 149 1.18 -11.54 2.61
N HIS A 150 2.20 -12.39 2.55
CA HIS A 150 2.10 -13.79 2.98
C HIS A 150 1.71 -13.90 4.46
N ARG A 151 2.36 -13.14 5.36
CA ARG A 151 2.01 -13.13 6.79
C ARG A 151 0.56 -12.75 7.03
N ILE A 152 0.05 -11.71 6.36
CA ILE A 152 -1.36 -11.32 6.47
C ILE A 152 -2.25 -12.45 5.97
N ALA A 153 -1.99 -13.01 4.80
CA ALA A 153 -2.82 -14.03 4.19
C ALA A 153 -2.83 -15.36 4.97
N GLU A 154 -1.75 -15.70 5.65
CA GLU A 154 -1.62 -16.91 6.45
C GLU A 154 -2.23 -16.78 7.84
N GLU A 155 -1.93 -15.67 8.54
CA GLU A 155 -2.22 -15.52 9.95
C GLU A 155 -3.54 -14.78 10.26
N LYS A 156 -4.12 -14.09 9.28
CA LYS A 156 -5.41 -13.38 9.45
C LYS A 156 -6.53 -14.06 8.66
N GLU A 157 -7.75 -13.69 9.01
CA GLU A 157 -8.96 -14.11 8.31
C GLU A 157 -9.79 -12.87 7.95
N HIS A 158 -10.61 -13.01 6.92
CA HIS A 158 -11.55 -11.96 6.49
C HIS A 158 -10.88 -10.61 6.19
N VAL A 159 -9.70 -10.63 5.59
CA VAL A 159 -9.03 -9.43 5.06
C VAL A 159 -9.49 -9.21 3.62
N VAL A 160 -9.66 -7.94 3.25
CA VAL A 160 -9.95 -7.53 1.86
C VAL A 160 -8.64 -7.13 1.18
N PHE A 161 -8.27 -7.82 0.10
CA PHE A 161 -7.12 -7.46 -0.73
C PHE A 161 -7.62 -6.76 -2.00
N ILE A 162 -7.24 -5.51 -2.18
CA ILE A 162 -7.57 -4.70 -3.35
C ILE A 162 -6.35 -4.61 -4.26
N LEU A 163 -6.43 -5.28 -5.41
CA LEU A 163 -5.32 -5.51 -6.33
C LEU A 163 -5.61 -4.83 -7.68
N TRP A 164 -5.11 -3.62 -7.83
CA TRP A 164 -5.29 -2.82 -9.04
C TRP A 164 -4.10 -2.97 -10.00
N GLY A 165 -4.41 -3.49 -11.20
CA GLY A 165 -3.45 -3.74 -12.25
C GLY A 165 -2.74 -5.09 -12.14
N ALA A 166 -2.18 -5.53 -13.26
CA ALA A 166 -1.58 -6.87 -13.40
C ALA A 166 -0.43 -7.13 -12.41
N TYR A 167 0.34 -6.10 -12.07
CA TYR A 167 1.46 -6.24 -11.14
C TYR A 167 0.97 -6.62 -9.72
N ALA A 168 0.01 -5.85 -9.18
CA ALA A 168 -0.57 -6.13 -7.86
C ALA A 168 -1.29 -7.48 -7.85
N GLN A 169 -1.99 -7.83 -8.93
CA GLN A 169 -2.70 -9.10 -9.06
C GLN A 169 -1.76 -10.30 -9.01
N ARG A 170 -0.60 -10.25 -9.69
CA ARG A 170 0.42 -11.32 -9.61
C ARG A 170 0.96 -11.48 -8.20
N LYS A 171 1.20 -10.38 -7.47
CA LYS A 171 1.64 -10.45 -6.06
C LYS A 171 0.63 -11.12 -5.14
N GLY A 172 -0.65 -11.08 -5.48
CA GLY A 172 -1.74 -11.66 -4.68
C GLY A 172 -2.31 -12.97 -5.22
N ASP A 173 -1.71 -13.59 -6.24
CA ASP A 173 -2.28 -14.80 -6.87
C ASP A 173 -2.36 -16.01 -5.93
N PHE A 174 -1.53 -16.08 -4.88
CA PHE A 174 -1.53 -17.14 -3.87
C PHE A 174 -2.62 -16.98 -2.80
N ILE A 175 -3.28 -15.83 -2.71
CA ILE A 175 -4.22 -15.52 -1.62
C ILE A 175 -5.44 -16.44 -1.67
N ASN A 176 -5.71 -17.13 -0.56
CA ASN A 176 -6.86 -18.04 -0.44
C ASN A 176 -8.19 -17.25 -0.36
N GLN A 177 -8.97 -17.31 -1.43
CA GLN A 177 -10.25 -16.61 -1.54
C GLN A 177 -11.39 -17.23 -0.71
N ASN A 178 -11.19 -18.42 -0.14
CA ASN A 178 -12.12 -18.96 0.86
C ASN A 178 -11.93 -18.30 2.24
N LYS A 179 -10.77 -17.69 2.47
CA LYS A 179 -10.36 -17.06 3.72
C LYS A 179 -10.44 -15.54 3.68
N HIS A 180 -10.28 -14.97 2.49
CA HIS A 180 -10.18 -13.53 2.25
C HIS A 180 -11.01 -13.11 1.04
N LEU A 181 -11.38 -11.83 0.98
CA LEU A 181 -11.93 -11.22 -0.24
C LEU A 181 -10.80 -10.65 -1.09
N VAL A 182 -10.72 -11.07 -2.34
CA VAL A 182 -9.75 -10.51 -3.32
C VAL A 182 -10.51 -9.77 -4.42
N LEU A 183 -10.30 -8.45 -4.50
CA LEU A 183 -10.92 -7.57 -5.48
C LEU A 183 -9.87 -7.17 -6.53
N LYS A 184 -10.11 -7.52 -7.79
CA LYS A 184 -9.21 -7.29 -8.93
C LYS A 184 -9.84 -6.36 -9.95
N SER A 185 -9.10 -5.37 -10.44
CA SER A 185 -9.48 -4.53 -11.58
C SER A 185 -8.24 -3.97 -12.30
N PRO A 186 -8.39 -3.35 -13.47
CA PRO A 186 -7.33 -2.52 -14.03
C PRO A 186 -6.87 -1.44 -13.05
N HIS A 187 -5.67 -0.91 -13.28
CA HIS A 187 -5.06 0.12 -12.43
C HIS A 187 -5.79 1.48 -12.59
N PRO A 188 -5.90 2.31 -11.54
CA PRO A 188 -6.55 3.62 -11.58
C PRO A 188 -5.84 4.67 -12.44
N SER A 189 -4.66 4.38 -13.00
CA SER A 189 -3.96 5.27 -13.93
C SER A 189 -4.85 5.68 -15.11
N PRO A 190 -4.76 6.93 -15.60
CA PRO A 190 -5.47 7.37 -16.81
C PRO A 190 -5.30 6.43 -18.01
N LEU A 191 -4.16 5.73 -18.10
CA LEU A 191 -3.87 4.78 -19.17
C LEU A 191 -4.76 3.52 -19.16
N SER A 192 -5.39 3.20 -18.03
CA SER A 192 -6.12 1.94 -17.83
C SER A 192 -7.46 2.09 -17.11
N ALA A 193 -7.73 3.20 -16.45
CA ALA A 193 -8.92 3.36 -15.61
C ALA A 193 -10.25 3.14 -16.38
N HIS A 194 -10.34 3.57 -17.62
CA HIS A 194 -11.51 3.38 -18.49
C HIS A 194 -11.70 1.93 -18.97
N ARG A 195 -10.73 1.04 -18.70
CA ARG A 195 -10.80 -0.39 -19.10
C ARG A 195 -11.42 -1.27 -18.01
N GLY A 196 -12.02 -0.69 -16.97
CA GLY A 196 -12.73 -1.43 -15.92
C GLY A 196 -12.30 -1.10 -14.48
N PHE A 197 -11.52 -0.04 -14.24
CA PHE A 197 -11.35 0.51 -12.90
C PHE A 197 -12.61 1.28 -12.50
N PHE A 198 -13.07 2.21 -13.34
CA PHE A 198 -14.33 2.89 -13.09
C PHE A 198 -15.51 1.91 -13.13
N GLY A 199 -16.35 1.96 -12.11
CA GLY A 199 -17.49 1.07 -11.92
C GLY A 199 -17.13 -0.26 -11.26
N ASN A 200 -15.88 -0.45 -10.77
CA ASN A 200 -15.47 -1.68 -10.08
C ASN A 200 -16.16 -1.87 -8.72
N LYS A 201 -16.59 -0.77 -8.08
CA LYS A 201 -17.30 -0.74 -6.79
C LYS A 201 -16.52 -1.43 -5.66
N HIS A 202 -15.21 -1.32 -5.67
CA HIS A 202 -14.36 -2.00 -4.70
C HIS A 202 -14.58 -1.48 -3.27
N PHE A 203 -14.94 -0.21 -3.10
CA PHE A 203 -15.11 0.43 -1.80
C PHE A 203 -16.39 -0.05 -1.10
N SER A 204 -17.52 -0.09 -1.80
CA SER A 204 -18.77 -0.66 -1.28
C SER A 204 -18.67 -2.16 -1.06
N LYS A 205 -18.04 -2.91 -1.98
CA LYS A 205 -17.81 -4.35 -1.83
C LYS A 205 -16.94 -4.67 -0.62
N ALA A 206 -15.85 -3.91 -0.40
CA ALA A 206 -15.00 -4.06 0.77
C ALA A 206 -15.78 -3.85 2.06
N ASN A 207 -16.55 -2.76 2.16
CA ASN A 207 -17.36 -2.45 3.33
C ASN A 207 -18.44 -3.50 3.58
N SER A 208 -19.12 -3.97 2.54
CA SER A 208 -20.13 -5.04 2.66
C SER A 208 -19.51 -6.32 3.23
N TYR A 209 -18.33 -6.71 2.74
CA TYR A 209 -17.63 -7.90 3.23
C TYR A 209 -17.17 -7.73 4.68
N LEU A 210 -16.62 -6.57 5.05
CA LEU A 210 -16.20 -6.30 6.42
C LEU A 210 -17.39 -6.39 7.38
N ILE A 211 -18.52 -5.79 7.05
CA ILE A 211 -19.74 -5.86 7.86
C ILE A 211 -20.24 -7.30 8.01
N GLN A 212 -20.28 -8.06 6.92
CA GLN A 212 -20.69 -9.49 6.95
C GLN A 212 -19.75 -10.33 7.81
N SER A 213 -18.49 -9.95 7.91
CA SER A 213 -17.47 -10.61 8.73
C SER A 213 -17.41 -10.08 10.18
N GLY A 214 -18.37 -9.24 10.58
CA GLY A 214 -18.42 -8.67 11.93
C GLY A 214 -17.40 -7.56 12.21
N GLN A 215 -16.81 -7.00 11.17
CA GLN A 215 -15.83 -5.92 11.27
C GLN A 215 -16.45 -4.55 10.94
N THR A 216 -15.88 -3.49 11.50
CA THR A 216 -16.30 -2.12 11.19
C THR A 216 -15.92 -1.75 9.75
N PRO A 217 -16.82 -1.13 8.98
CA PRO A 217 -16.51 -0.64 7.63
C PRO A 217 -15.47 0.49 7.68
N ILE A 218 -14.88 0.77 6.52
CA ILE A 218 -13.96 1.90 6.33
C ILE A 218 -14.76 3.13 5.91
N ASN A 219 -14.46 4.25 6.54
CA ASN A 219 -14.90 5.56 6.09
C ASN A 219 -13.90 6.06 5.03
N TRP A 220 -14.21 5.79 3.79
CA TRP A 220 -13.36 6.09 2.63
C TRP A 220 -13.19 7.58 2.34
#